data_7d4c4ab5b6c12428871cde09c0ea20da
#
_entry.id   7d4c4ab5b6c12428871cde09c0ea20da
#
_cell.length_a   1.000
_cell.length_b   1.000
_cell.length_c   1.000
_cell.angle_alpha   90.00
_cell.angle_beta   90.00
_cell.angle_gamma   90.00
#
_symmetry.space_group_name_H-M   'P 1'
#
loop_
_entity.id
_entity.type
_entity.pdbx_description
1 polymer ?
#
loop_
_entity_poly.entity_id
_entity_poly.type
_entity_poly.pdbx_seq_one_letter_code
_entity_poly.pdbx_strand_id
1 'polypeptide(L)'
;QTQDDKRWNIYEVNLDGTGFKPLVENDEPDLEFYDGTYLPDGRVIAISNIGYQGVPCVNGSDAVGNMVLYDPKDKSMRRLTFDQDANWNPVIMNNGRVMYTRWEYTDLTHYYSRIVMHMNPDGTENKALYGSGAMFPNSTFDVQPLPGHGSAFVGIISGHHGVARSGRMIIFDPTKGRKSTAGMVQEIPHRNRPIKEEIKDQLVNGVWPQFIKPTPLNDKYFLVAAKLDPHALWGLYLVDVYDNVTCLMQAEGEGYISPILVRKTKTPPSIPDRVKLNEKEATFFIQDIYEGEGLKGIPRGTVKSLRLHAYEYAYVKTRSDHNWHGIQSGWDIKRMLGTVPVEEDGSVIFKAPANTPISIQPLDKDGVAIQWMRSWVTGQPGEVVSCIGCHEDQNQIAIPKRVIASQKAPSALTLPEGGTRSFTFDLEVQPILDRACIACHNGEGKAFDLRGGKKDKLGYGTSYLNLHPYVHRQGGEGDMVVLQPYEYHPNTSELVRLLKKGHHNVKLTDKEWKTLYNWIDYNAPDKGYFNANVLTDLPYKGFDQIKRRKELTDKYANGAG
;
A
#
# COMPACT_ATOMS: atom_id res chain seq x y z
N GLN A 1 19.18 14.84 -12.64
CA GLN A 1 18.67 16.10 -13.19
C GLN A 1 19.82 16.81 -13.87
N THR A 2 19.71 17.15 -15.14
CA THR A 2 20.69 17.97 -15.85
C THR A 2 20.37 19.46 -15.67
N GLN A 3 21.32 20.35 -15.95
CA GLN A 3 21.08 21.80 -15.86
C GLN A 3 19.97 22.29 -16.80
N ASP A 4 19.77 21.60 -17.92
CA ASP A 4 18.79 21.96 -18.95
C ASP A 4 17.44 21.25 -18.77
N ASP A 5 17.40 20.13 -18.04
CA ASP A 5 16.18 19.39 -17.75
C ASP A 5 15.84 19.49 -16.25
N LYS A 6 14.74 20.17 -15.95
CA LYS A 6 14.24 20.33 -14.58
C LYS A 6 13.57 19.07 -14.03
N ARG A 7 13.38 18.03 -14.87
CA ARG A 7 12.75 16.76 -14.51
C ARG A 7 13.80 15.72 -14.12
N TRP A 8 13.43 14.83 -13.24
CA TRP A 8 14.21 13.64 -12.97
C TRP A 8 14.06 12.66 -14.13
N ASN A 9 15.20 12.14 -14.62
CA ASN A 9 15.23 11.07 -15.61
C ASN A 9 16.40 10.12 -15.33
N ILE A 10 16.33 8.92 -15.90
CA ILE A 10 17.38 7.91 -15.80
C ILE A 10 18.29 8.03 -17.01
N TYR A 11 19.56 8.04 -16.73
CA TYR A 11 20.63 8.12 -17.73
C TYR A 11 21.52 6.89 -17.64
N GLU A 12 22.07 6.48 -18.76
CA GLU A 12 23.15 5.50 -18.80
C GLU A 12 24.45 6.16 -19.28
N VAL A 13 25.57 5.58 -18.85
CA VAL A 13 26.91 6.00 -19.22
C VAL A 13 27.80 4.77 -19.26
N ASN A 14 28.72 4.71 -20.19
CA ASN A 14 29.75 3.68 -20.23
C ASN A 14 30.71 3.78 -19.02
N LEU A 15 31.33 2.66 -18.64
CA LEU A 15 32.26 2.63 -17.50
C LEU A 15 33.48 3.56 -17.67
N ASP A 16 33.81 3.92 -18.90
CA ASP A 16 34.85 4.88 -19.23
C ASP A 16 34.37 6.34 -19.24
N GLY A 17 33.09 6.59 -18.86
CA GLY A 17 32.48 7.92 -18.83
C GLY A 17 31.95 8.42 -20.17
N THR A 18 32.11 7.67 -21.25
CA THR A 18 31.57 8.03 -22.57
C THR A 18 30.11 7.59 -22.74
N GLY A 19 29.44 8.03 -23.79
CA GLY A 19 28.10 7.55 -24.16
C GLY A 19 26.99 7.96 -23.19
N PHE A 20 27.16 9.05 -22.44
CA PHE A 20 26.12 9.59 -21.56
C PHE A 20 24.87 9.97 -22.36
N LYS A 21 23.74 9.32 -22.08
CA LYS A 21 22.44 9.55 -22.75
C LYS A 21 21.27 9.20 -21.85
N PRO A 22 20.07 9.75 -22.09
CA PRO A 22 18.86 9.27 -21.45
C PRO A 22 18.66 7.78 -21.72
N LEU A 23 18.34 7.01 -20.69
CA LEU A 23 17.94 5.61 -20.82
C LEU A 23 16.45 5.50 -21.06
N VAL A 24 15.64 6.28 -20.33
CA VAL A 24 14.19 6.37 -20.55
C VAL A 24 13.92 7.55 -21.48
N GLU A 25 13.51 7.24 -22.69
CA GLU A 25 13.08 8.24 -23.69
C GLU A 25 11.55 8.28 -23.68
N ASN A 26 10.98 9.42 -23.29
CA ASN A 26 9.54 9.60 -23.18
C ASN A 26 9.15 11.04 -23.50
N ASP A 27 8.11 11.22 -24.33
CA ASP A 27 7.63 12.52 -24.80
C ASP A 27 6.67 13.23 -23.83
N GLU A 28 6.31 12.58 -22.72
CA GLU A 28 5.41 13.16 -21.73
C GLU A 28 6.14 14.28 -20.95
N PRO A 29 5.66 15.53 -20.98
CA PRO A 29 6.40 16.67 -20.44
C PRO A 29 6.41 16.73 -18.92
N ASP A 30 5.56 15.97 -18.26
CA ASP A 30 5.27 16.00 -16.83
C ASP A 30 5.62 14.69 -16.10
N LEU A 31 6.15 13.69 -16.82
CA LEU A 31 6.61 12.46 -16.20
C LEU A 31 8.07 12.54 -15.79
N GLU A 32 8.35 12.02 -14.62
CA GLU A 32 9.68 11.87 -14.03
C GLU A 32 10.00 10.40 -13.81
N PHE A 33 11.29 10.04 -13.88
CA PHE A 33 11.78 8.69 -13.72
C PHE A 33 13.02 8.66 -12.81
N TYR A 34 13.02 7.72 -11.86
CA TYR A 34 14.14 7.54 -10.91
C TYR A 34 14.20 6.09 -10.41
N ASP A 35 15.20 5.75 -9.62
CA ASP A 35 15.43 4.41 -9.06
C ASP A 35 15.37 3.29 -10.12
N GLY A 36 16.08 3.45 -11.24
CA GLY A 36 16.07 2.49 -12.34
C GLY A 36 16.89 1.22 -12.05
N THR A 37 16.39 0.07 -12.48
CA THR A 37 17.13 -1.21 -12.48
C THR A 37 16.91 -1.98 -13.77
N TYR A 38 18.00 -2.55 -14.34
CA TYR A 38 17.90 -3.42 -15.51
C TYR A 38 17.36 -4.79 -15.14
N LEU A 39 16.45 -5.29 -15.96
CA LEU A 39 16.04 -6.69 -15.95
C LEU A 39 17.06 -7.56 -16.72
N PRO A 40 17.10 -8.88 -16.46
CA PRO A 40 17.96 -9.81 -17.19
C PRO A 40 17.76 -9.84 -18.71
N ASP A 41 16.60 -9.43 -19.20
CA ASP A 41 16.25 -9.39 -20.63
C ASP A 41 16.56 -8.04 -21.30
N GLY A 42 17.08 -7.07 -20.55
CA GLY A 42 17.46 -5.74 -21.01
C GLY A 42 16.38 -4.67 -20.89
N ARG A 43 15.17 -5.03 -20.46
CA ARG A 43 14.15 -4.05 -20.07
C ARG A 43 14.56 -3.36 -18.75
N VAL A 44 13.87 -2.29 -18.41
CA VAL A 44 14.16 -1.47 -17.23
C VAL A 44 12.90 -1.33 -16.39
N ILE A 45 13.02 -1.54 -15.09
CA ILE A 45 12.01 -1.08 -14.14
C ILE A 45 12.49 0.24 -13.54
N ALA A 46 11.60 1.22 -13.50
CA ALA A 46 11.84 2.53 -12.91
C ALA A 46 10.66 2.95 -12.03
N ILE A 47 10.89 3.96 -11.20
CA ILE A 47 9.82 4.65 -10.48
C ILE A 47 9.42 5.89 -11.27
N SER A 48 8.11 6.16 -11.36
CA SER A 48 7.56 7.33 -12.05
C SER A 48 6.35 7.89 -11.31
N ASN A 49 6.11 9.19 -11.45
CA ASN A 49 4.89 9.87 -11.01
C ASN A 49 3.67 9.60 -11.92
N ILE A 50 3.72 8.58 -12.74
CA ILE A 50 2.73 8.22 -13.78
C ILE A 50 1.30 8.04 -13.22
N GLY A 51 1.15 7.71 -11.95
CA GLY A 51 -0.15 7.59 -11.28
C GLY A 51 -0.88 8.92 -11.10
N TYR A 52 -0.18 10.04 -11.21
CA TYR A 52 -0.69 11.39 -10.96
C TYR A 52 -1.42 11.51 -9.61
N GLN A 53 -0.84 10.87 -8.60
CA GLN A 53 -1.35 10.82 -7.23
C GLN A 53 -0.50 11.71 -6.33
N GLY A 54 -1.15 12.37 -5.38
CA GLY A 54 -0.46 13.16 -4.36
C GLY A 54 -0.16 12.34 -3.11
N VAL A 55 1.03 12.53 -2.54
CA VAL A 55 1.41 11.92 -1.25
C VAL A 55 0.54 12.50 -0.14
N PRO A 56 -0.28 11.70 0.56
CA PRO A 56 -1.27 12.22 1.48
C PRO A 56 -0.70 13.00 2.67
N CYS A 57 0.35 12.49 3.32
CA CYS A 57 0.89 13.09 4.56
C CYS A 57 1.50 14.48 4.36
N VAL A 58 1.83 14.85 3.12
CA VAL A 58 2.30 16.20 2.76
C VAL A 58 1.26 16.98 1.95
N ASN A 59 -0.01 16.64 2.12
CA ASN A 59 -1.14 17.30 1.43
C ASN A 59 -0.97 17.36 -0.09
N GLY A 60 -0.39 16.30 -0.68
CA GLY A 60 -0.16 16.20 -2.12
C GLY A 60 0.89 17.14 -2.68
N SER A 61 1.74 17.77 -1.84
CA SER A 61 2.84 18.60 -2.35
C SER A 61 3.81 17.81 -3.24
N ASP A 62 3.98 16.52 -2.93
CA ASP A 62 4.82 15.60 -3.66
C ASP A 62 3.96 14.58 -4.43
N ALA A 63 4.48 14.10 -5.55
CA ALA A 63 3.83 13.06 -6.34
C ALA A 63 4.24 11.67 -5.85
N VAL A 64 3.27 10.74 -5.86
CA VAL A 64 3.50 9.33 -5.57
C VAL A 64 4.30 8.68 -6.70
N GLY A 65 5.33 7.93 -6.34
CA GLY A 65 6.13 7.13 -7.27
C GLY A 65 5.59 5.70 -7.40
N ASN A 66 5.13 5.35 -8.59
CA ASN A 66 4.76 3.97 -8.95
C ASN A 66 5.76 3.36 -9.93
N MET A 67 5.85 2.05 -9.97
CA MET A 67 6.77 1.36 -10.89
C MET A 67 6.23 1.32 -12.30
N VAL A 68 7.14 1.49 -13.25
CA VAL A 68 6.93 1.30 -14.68
C VAL A 68 7.93 0.28 -15.23
N LEU A 69 7.52 -0.47 -16.23
CA LEU A 69 8.36 -1.30 -17.07
C LEU A 69 8.59 -0.54 -18.38
N TYR A 70 9.84 -0.35 -18.75
CA TYR A 70 10.26 0.30 -19.98
C TYR A 70 11.11 -0.64 -20.84
N ASP A 71 10.82 -0.77 -22.11
CA ASP A 71 11.66 -1.50 -23.07
C ASP A 71 12.45 -0.50 -23.92
N PRO A 72 13.79 -0.43 -23.79
CA PRO A 72 14.62 0.48 -24.58
C PRO A 72 14.64 0.17 -26.09
N LYS A 73 14.20 -1.05 -26.51
CA LYS A 73 14.27 -1.47 -27.92
C LYS A 73 13.18 -0.80 -28.76
N ASP A 74 11.97 -0.74 -28.22
CA ASP A 74 10.80 -0.16 -28.91
C ASP A 74 10.25 1.08 -28.20
N LYS A 75 10.89 1.49 -27.08
CA LYS A 75 10.49 2.62 -26.21
C LYS A 75 9.10 2.46 -25.59
N SER A 76 8.56 1.25 -25.57
CA SER A 76 7.28 0.99 -24.93
C SER A 76 7.39 1.11 -23.41
N MET A 77 6.33 1.60 -22.79
CA MET A 77 6.23 1.75 -21.34
C MET A 77 4.91 1.23 -20.81
N ARG A 78 4.94 0.57 -19.64
CA ARG A 78 3.74 0.11 -18.95
C ARG A 78 3.84 0.34 -17.46
N ARG A 79 2.78 0.85 -16.83
CA ARG A 79 2.66 0.96 -15.37
C ARG A 79 2.48 -0.43 -14.75
N LEU A 80 3.26 -0.73 -13.70
CA LEU A 80 3.25 -2.02 -13.01
C LEU A 80 2.52 -1.99 -11.68
N THR A 81 2.61 -0.88 -10.94
CA THR A 81 2.00 -0.74 -9.61
C THR A 81 0.98 0.40 -9.57
N PHE A 82 -0.05 0.23 -8.72
CA PHE A 82 -1.18 1.14 -8.62
C PHE A 82 -1.41 1.54 -7.15
N ASP A 83 -0.34 1.55 -6.38
CA ASP A 83 -0.36 1.72 -4.94
C ASP A 83 -0.71 3.14 -4.50
N GLN A 84 -1.22 3.26 -3.28
CA GLN A 84 -1.63 4.53 -2.67
C GLN A 84 -0.47 5.50 -2.52
N ASP A 85 0.67 4.97 -2.08
CA ASP A 85 1.88 5.76 -1.84
C ASP A 85 3.08 5.14 -2.55
N ALA A 86 4.23 5.74 -2.34
CA ALA A 86 5.41 5.49 -3.12
C ALA A 86 5.94 4.05 -3.00
N ASN A 87 6.39 3.55 -4.12
CA ASN A 87 7.28 2.41 -4.22
C ASN A 87 8.72 2.91 -4.32
N TRP A 88 9.68 2.19 -3.75
CA TRP A 88 11.09 2.59 -3.72
C TRP A 88 12.02 1.42 -3.95
N ASN A 89 13.19 1.73 -4.50
CA ASN A 89 14.36 0.87 -4.57
C ASN A 89 14.07 -0.52 -5.19
N PRO A 90 13.51 -0.61 -6.41
CA PRO A 90 13.36 -1.87 -7.07
C PRO A 90 14.71 -2.53 -7.33
N VAL A 91 14.86 -3.79 -6.97
CA VAL A 91 16.07 -4.60 -7.20
C VAL A 91 15.72 -5.99 -7.68
N ILE A 92 16.60 -6.60 -8.46
CA ILE A 92 16.37 -7.93 -9.00
C ILE A 92 16.90 -8.99 -8.03
N MET A 93 16.03 -9.88 -7.61
CA MET A 93 16.36 -11.03 -6.76
C MET A 93 17.10 -12.11 -7.55
N ASN A 94 17.81 -12.99 -6.85
CA ASN A 94 18.55 -14.10 -7.46
C ASN A 94 17.66 -15.07 -8.26
N ASN A 95 16.36 -15.10 -7.99
CA ASN A 95 15.36 -15.90 -8.71
C ASN A 95 14.70 -15.14 -9.89
N GLY A 96 15.15 -13.93 -10.21
CA GLY A 96 14.63 -13.09 -11.30
C GLY A 96 13.41 -12.26 -10.95
N ARG A 97 12.85 -12.38 -9.73
CA ARG A 97 11.74 -11.52 -9.27
C ARG A 97 12.25 -10.14 -8.90
N VAL A 98 11.36 -9.17 -8.82
CA VAL A 98 11.65 -7.78 -8.39
C VAL A 98 11.27 -7.64 -6.93
N MET A 99 12.21 -7.20 -6.10
CA MET A 99 11.99 -6.85 -4.69
C MET A 99 12.01 -5.33 -4.55
N TYR A 100 11.14 -4.76 -3.70
CA TYR A 100 11.03 -3.32 -3.52
C TYR A 100 10.37 -2.97 -2.18
N THR A 101 10.43 -1.71 -1.77
CA THR A 101 9.71 -1.19 -0.61
C THR A 101 8.40 -0.56 -1.05
N ARG A 102 7.29 -0.92 -0.39
CA ARG A 102 5.96 -0.32 -0.57
C ARG A 102 5.52 0.39 0.70
N TRP A 103 5.02 1.59 0.58
CA TRP A 103 4.37 2.30 1.67
C TRP A 103 2.86 2.12 1.61
N GLU A 104 2.25 1.80 2.75
CA GLU A 104 0.80 1.63 2.88
C GLU A 104 0.29 2.43 4.07
N TYR A 105 -0.83 3.11 3.92
CA TYR A 105 -1.56 3.70 5.04
C TYR A 105 -2.99 4.10 4.68
N THR A 106 -3.74 3.19 4.08
CA THR A 106 -5.18 3.35 3.86
C THR A 106 -5.91 3.41 5.19
N ASP A 107 -6.30 2.28 5.77
CA ASP A 107 -6.80 2.18 7.15
C ASP A 107 -5.71 1.64 8.10
N LEU A 108 -4.45 1.85 7.80
CA LEU A 108 -3.28 1.44 8.58
C LEU A 108 -2.64 2.65 9.25
N THR A 109 -1.88 2.38 10.30
CA THR A 109 -1.12 3.38 11.02
C THR A 109 -0.07 4.03 10.13
N HIS A 110 -0.04 5.35 10.07
CA HIS A 110 0.75 6.12 9.13
C HIS A 110 2.26 5.96 9.30
N TYR A 111 2.74 5.59 10.49
CA TYR A 111 4.18 5.57 10.82
C TYR A 111 4.90 4.24 10.55
N TYR A 112 4.18 3.13 10.34
CA TYR A 112 4.76 1.78 10.50
C TYR A 112 4.61 0.87 9.30
N SER A 113 4.28 1.39 8.14
CA SER A 113 3.87 0.55 7.01
C SER A 113 4.73 0.72 5.76
N ARG A 114 6.05 0.63 5.91
CA ARG A 114 6.97 0.55 4.76
C ARG A 114 7.57 -0.84 4.70
N ILE A 115 6.85 -1.71 4.01
CA ILE A 115 7.10 -3.15 3.95
C ILE A 115 7.89 -3.52 2.69
N VAL A 116 8.55 -4.67 2.76
CA VAL A 116 9.23 -5.24 1.60
C VAL A 116 8.27 -6.12 0.81
N MET A 117 8.12 -5.81 -0.47
CA MET A 117 7.29 -6.53 -1.43
C MET A 117 8.14 -7.25 -2.47
N HIS A 118 7.56 -8.20 -3.19
CA HIS A 118 8.14 -8.74 -4.40
C HIS A 118 7.08 -9.11 -5.43
N MET A 119 7.45 -9.08 -6.71
CA MET A 119 6.59 -9.41 -7.84
C MET A 119 7.38 -10.01 -9.00
N ASN A 120 6.71 -10.57 -9.99
CA ASN A 120 7.34 -10.87 -11.28
C ASN A 120 7.67 -9.56 -12.03
N PRO A 121 8.64 -9.57 -12.98
CA PRO A 121 8.99 -8.37 -13.74
C PRO A 121 7.84 -7.71 -14.50
N ASP A 122 6.80 -8.48 -14.83
CA ASP A 122 5.60 -7.99 -15.49
C ASP A 122 4.51 -7.47 -14.52
N GLY A 123 4.80 -7.37 -13.22
CA GLY A 123 3.90 -6.90 -12.18
C GLY A 123 2.98 -7.98 -11.58
N THR A 124 2.93 -9.19 -12.17
CA THR A 124 2.11 -10.28 -11.66
C THR A 124 2.69 -10.88 -10.35
N GLU A 125 1.85 -11.60 -9.60
CA GLU A 125 2.19 -12.23 -8.32
C GLU A 125 2.81 -11.25 -7.30
N ASN A 126 2.24 -10.06 -7.21
CA ASN A 126 2.67 -9.05 -6.25
C ASN A 126 2.28 -9.46 -4.83
N LYS A 127 3.27 -9.65 -3.95
CA LYS A 127 3.10 -10.19 -2.59
C LYS A 127 4.03 -9.50 -1.60
N ALA A 128 3.63 -9.45 -0.34
CA ALA A 128 4.53 -9.05 0.73
C ALA A 128 5.65 -10.09 0.91
N LEU A 129 6.89 -9.64 1.02
CA LEU A 129 8.04 -10.48 1.35
C LEU A 129 8.34 -10.42 2.85
N TYR A 130 8.29 -9.21 3.43
CA TYR A 130 8.57 -9.00 4.85
C TYR A 130 7.88 -7.75 5.40
N GLY A 131 7.40 -7.80 6.65
CA GLY A 131 6.91 -6.66 7.41
C GLY A 131 5.40 -6.47 7.40
N SER A 132 4.64 -7.23 6.63
CA SER A 132 3.17 -7.15 6.61
C SER A 132 2.56 -7.63 7.93
N GLY A 133 1.60 -6.86 8.47
CA GLY A 133 0.89 -7.20 9.70
C GLY A 133 1.72 -7.04 10.99
N ALA A 134 2.74 -6.15 10.98
CA ALA A 134 3.54 -5.84 12.15
C ALA A 134 3.96 -4.36 12.16
N MET A 135 4.05 -3.77 13.36
CA MET A 135 4.54 -2.40 13.55
C MET A 135 6.07 -2.29 13.46
N PHE A 136 6.79 -3.38 13.72
CA PHE A 136 8.23 -3.44 13.65
C PHE A 136 8.70 -4.38 12.52
N PRO A 137 9.69 -3.98 11.72
CA PRO A 137 10.29 -2.64 11.70
C PRO A 137 9.36 -1.60 11.10
N ASN A 138 9.48 -0.36 11.57
CA ASN A 138 8.73 0.79 11.08
C ASN A 138 8.86 0.97 9.56
N SER A 139 10.09 0.88 9.07
CA SER A 139 10.42 1.03 7.67
C SER A 139 11.61 0.16 7.30
N THR A 140 11.58 -0.45 6.12
CA THR A 140 12.72 -1.21 5.57
C THR A 140 13.06 -0.64 4.19
N PHE A 141 14.24 -0.04 4.07
CA PHE A 141 14.74 0.59 2.85
C PHE A 141 16.00 -0.08 2.31
N ASP A 142 16.38 0.32 1.09
CA ASP A 142 17.64 -0.06 0.44
C ASP A 142 17.91 -1.56 0.45
N VAL A 143 16.85 -2.34 0.22
CA VAL A 143 16.92 -3.80 0.24
C VAL A 143 17.78 -4.34 -0.90
N GLN A 144 18.64 -5.32 -0.60
CA GLN A 144 19.49 -5.97 -1.60
C GLN A 144 19.52 -7.49 -1.35
N PRO A 145 19.31 -8.33 -2.38
CA PRO A 145 19.37 -9.77 -2.23
C PRO A 145 20.79 -10.22 -1.86
N LEU A 146 20.93 -11.19 -0.96
CA LEU A 146 22.23 -11.77 -0.65
C LEU A 146 22.66 -12.69 -1.79
N PRO A 147 23.87 -12.54 -2.35
CA PRO A 147 24.38 -13.40 -3.39
C PRO A 147 24.36 -14.88 -3.00
N GLY A 148 23.77 -15.72 -3.84
CA GLY A 148 23.67 -17.16 -3.60
C GLY A 148 22.51 -17.62 -2.72
N HIS A 149 21.71 -16.72 -2.14
CA HIS A 149 20.53 -17.06 -1.34
C HIS A 149 19.23 -16.89 -2.15
N GLY A 150 18.24 -17.76 -1.91
CA GLY A 150 16.96 -17.70 -2.64
C GLY A 150 16.08 -16.51 -2.26
N SER A 151 16.01 -16.19 -0.97
CA SER A 151 15.11 -15.18 -0.41
C SER A 151 15.76 -14.22 0.61
N ALA A 152 16.94 -14.57 1.15
CA ALA A 152 17.61 -13.73 2.12
C ALA A 152 18.11 -12.43 1.48
N PHE A 153 18.02 -11.34 2.24
CA PHE A 153 18.40 -10.00 1.80
C PHE A 153 19.00 -9.20 2.96
N VAL A 154 19.72 -8.14 2.64
CA VAL A 154 20.11 -7.09 3.58
C VAL A 154 19.23 -5.87 3.34
N GLY A 155 18.87 -5.15 4.39
CA GLY A 155 18.09 -3.91 4.31
C GLY A 155 18.42 -2.96 5.45
N ILE A 156 17.96 -1.73 5.33
CA ILE A 156 18.12 -0.68 6.34
C ILE A 156 16.80 -0.50 7.05
N ILE A 157 16.77 -0.76 8.37
CA ILE A 157 15.61 -0.38 9.20
C ILE A 157 15.74 1.09 9.57
N SER A 158 14.67 1.86 9.34
CA SER A 158 14.61 3.29 9.61
C SER A 158 13.31 3.66 10.33
N GLY A 159 13.17 4.93 10.70
CA GLY A 159 11.94 5.53 11.20
C GLY A 159 11.11 6.20 10.11
N HIS A 160 9.96 6.75 10.48
CA HIS A 160 9.12 7.56 9.59
C HIS A 160 9.60 9.01 9.57
N HIS A 161 9.69 9.64 10.73
CA HIS A 161 10.16 11.01 10.89
C HIS A 161 11.58 11.08 11.47
N GLY A 162 12.27 12.19 11.22
CA GLY A 162 13.52 12.55 11.89
C GLY A 162 14.81 12.01 11.28
N VAL A 163 14.76 11.10 10.33
CA VAL A 163 15.94 10.54 9.64
C VAL A 163 15.70 10.36 8.15
N ALA A 164 16.70 10.68 7.35
CA ALA A 164 16.63 10.62 5.88
C ALA A 164 16.90 9.19 5.36
N ARG A 165 16.02 8.21 5.68
CA ARG A 165 16.09 6.80 5.26
C ARG A 165 17.39 6.08 5.63
N SER A 166 18.20 6.64 6.52
CA SER A 166 19.35 5.99 7.12
C SER A 166 18.93 5.21 8.36
N GLY A 167 19.74 4.26 8.80
CA GLY A 167 19.41 3.52 10.01
C GLY A 167 20.26 2.28 10.23
N ARG A 168 19.64 1.26 10.83
CA ARG A 168 20.29 0.01 11.25
C ARG A 168 20.34 -0.97 10.08
N MET A 169 21.49 -1.56 9.84
CA MET A 169 21.68 -2.55 8.77
C MET A 169 21.39 -3.96 9.29
N ILE A 170 20.40 -4.61 8.68
CA ILE A 170 19.89 -5.92 9.12
C ILE A 170 19.96 -6.92 7.97
N ILE A 171 20.35 -8.15 8.28
CA ILE A 171 20.21 -9.32 7.41
C ILE A 171 18.88 -10.00 7.72
N PHE A 172 18.08 -10.23 6.70
CA PHE A 172 16.76 -10.87 6.76
C PHE A 172 16.76 -12.21 6.03
N ASP A 173 16.08 -13.19 6.61
CA ASP A 173 15.75 -14.46 5.98
C ASP A 173 14.24 -14.75 6.14
N PRO A 174 13.41 -14.40 5.14
CA PRO A 174 11.95 -14.60 5.21
C PRO A 174 11.51 -16.06 5.41
N THR A 175 12.40 -17.03 5.18
CA THR A 175 12.08 -18.45 5.45
C THR A 175 12.00 -18.76 6.95
N LYS A 176 12.60 -17.91 7.79
CA LYS A 176 12.59 -18.03 9.26
C LYS A 176 11.45 -17.22 9.91
N GLY A 177 10.76 -16.44 9.13
CA GLY A 177 9.64 -15.58 9.56
C GLY A 177 9.59 -14.30 8.74
N ARG A 178 8.41 -13.66 8.68
CA ARG A 178 8.16 -12.54 7.76
C ARG A 178 7.65 -11.27 8.44
N LYS A 179 7.57 -11.24 9.76
CA LYS A 179 7.07 -10.08 10.50
C LYS A 179 7.81 -9.87 11.83
N SER A 180 7.86 -8.64 12.32
CA SER A 180 8.56 -8.25 13.55
C SER A 180 10.03 -8.68 13.52
N THR A 181 10.56 -9.29 14.57
CA THR A 181 11.93 -9.81 14.60
C THR A 181 12.09 -11.21 14.01
N ALA A 182 10.98 -11.90 13.71
CA ALA A 182 11.03 -13.20 13.07
C ALA A 182 11.61 -13.08 11.66
N GLY A 183 12.66 -13.84 11.36
CA GLY A 183 13.39 -13.73 10.09
C GLY A 183 14.49 -12.67 10.08
N MET A 184 14.65 -11.82 11.09
CA MET A 184 15.83 -10.99 11.26
C MET A 184 16.98 -11.86 11.79
N VAL A 185 18.02 -12.01 10.99
CA VAL A 185 19.14 -12.93 11.29
C VAL A 185 20.21 -12.26 12.11
N GLN A 186 20.60 -11.06 11.72
CA GLN A 186 21.67 -10.31 12.38
C GLN A 186 21.57 -8.81 12.08
N GLU A 187 21.87 -7.99 13.08
CA GLU A 187 22.20 -6.58 12.91
C GLU A 187 23.72 -6.42 12.76
N ILE A 188 24.16 -5.55 11.85
CA ILE A 188 25.56 -5.23 11.63
C ILE A 188 25.84 -3.77 11.98
N PRO A 189 26.81 -3.43 12.85
CA PRO A 189 27.51 -4.36 13.75
C PRO A 189 26.56 -4.76 14.88
N HIS A 190 26.66 -5.85 15.50
CA HIS A 190 26.04 -6.34 16.76
C HIS A 190 25.79 -7.85 16.70
N ARG A 191 26.82 -8.57 16.25
CA ARG A 191 26.82 -10.03 16.22
C ARG A 191 26.47 -10.60 17.59
N ASN A 192 25.65 -11.65 17.59
CA ASN A 192 25.20 -12.37 18.79
C ASN A 192 24.35 -11.51 19.79
N ARG A 193 23.93 -10.33 19.41
CA ARG A 193 22.94 -9.58 20.17
C ARG A 193 21.55 -9.83 19.62
N PRO A 194 20.54 -10.11 20.45
CA PRO A 194 19.17 -10.24 19.98
C PRO A 194 18.67 -8.90 19.44
N ILE A 195 18.06 -8.93 18.28
CA ILE A 195 17.37 -7.76 17.72
C ILE A 195 16.09 -7.55 18.54
N LYS A 196 15.98 -6.41 19.21
CA LYS A 196 14.81 -6.07 20.02
C LYS A 196 13.76 -5.41 19.15
N GLU A 197 12.51 -5.84 19.32
CA GLU A 197 11.35 -5.13 18.79
C GLU A 197 11.17 -3.82 19.55
N GLU A 198 11.14 -2.72 18.82
CA GLU A 198 10.94 -1.38 19.37
C GLU A 198 9.94 -0.63 18.49
N ILE A 199 8.73 -0.43 19.00
CA ILE A 199 7.66 0.27 18.29
C ILE A 199 7.76 1.75 18.58
N LYS A 200 8.30 2.50 17.63
CA LYS A 200 8.58 3.92 17.77
C LYS A 200 8.64 4.60 16.40
N ASP A 201 8.04 5.78 16.27
CA ASP A 201 8.05 6.56 15.03
C ASP A 201 9.49 6.90 14.60
N GLN A 202 10.26 7.54 15.46
CA GLN A 202 11.66 7.93 15.19
C GLN A 202 12.63 6.82 15.63
N LEU A 203 12.42 5.61 15.10
CA LEU A 203 13.09 4.37 15.55
C LEU A 203 14.62 4.47 15.63
N VAL A 204 15.25 5.18 14.72
CA VAL A 204 16.71 5.28 14.63
C VAL A 204 17.25 6.68 14.92
N ASN A 205 16.42 7.57 15.44
CA ASN A 205 16.88 8.91 15.84
C ASN A 205 17.83 8.80 17.05
N GLY A 206 19.05 9.31 16.88
CA GLY A 206 20.10 9.21 17.90
C GLY A 206 20.74 7.82 18.03
N VAL A 207 20.39 6.85 17.18
CA VAL A 207 21.03 5.53 17.13
C VAL A 207 22.17 5.54 16.13
N TRP A 208 23.34 5.04 16.50
CA TRP A 208 24.57 5.03 15.69
C TRP A 208 25.27 3.66 15.80
N PRO A 209 26.00 3.22 14.76
CA PRO A 209 26.16 3.86 13.45
C PRO A 209 24.88 3.83 12.62
N GLN A 210 24.77 4.75 11.64
CA GLN A 210 23.73 4.73 10.63
C GLN A 210 24.30 4.36 9.27
N PHE A 211 23.52 3.58 8.52
CA PHE A 211 23.90 3.04 7.22
C PHE A 211 22.86 3.42 6.15
N ILE A 212 23.32 3.50 4.90
CA ILE A 212 22.46 3.61 3.70
C ILE A 212 23.08 2.85 2.54
N LYS A 213 22.24 2.37 1.59
CA LYS A 213 22.67 1.78 0.31
C LYS A 213 23.70 0.64 0.47
N PRO A 214 23.40 -0.43 1.22
CA PRO A 214 24.29 -1.57 1.34
C PRO A 214 24.41 -2.29 0.00
N THR A 215 25.65 -2.66 -0.40
CA THR A 215 25.95 -3.46 -1.58
C THR A 215 26.63 -4.75 -1.14
N PRO A 216 25.90 -5.89 -1.14
CA PRO A 216 26.47 -7.17 -0.75
C PRO A 216 27.58 -7.64 -1.71
N LEU A 217 28.78 -7.91 -1.18
CA LEU A 217 29.85 -8.57 -1.93
C LEU A 217 29.63 -10.09 -1.98
N ASN A 218 29.13 -10.62 -0.90
CA ASN A 218 28.67 -11.99 -0.69
C ASN A 218 27.75 -12.03 0.55
N ASP A 219 27.57 -13.20 1.15
CA ASP A 219 26.76 -13.40 2.36
C ASP A 219 27.38 -12.86 3.66
N LYS A 220 28.64 -12.39 3.62
CA LYS A 220 29.41 -11.97 4.80
C LYS A 220 29.93 -10.54 4.73
N TYR A 221 30.23 -10.03 3.56
CA TYR A 221 30.89 -8.74 3.36
C TYR A 221 30.01 -7.79 2.56
N PHE A 222 29.98 -6.52 2.97
CA PHE A 222 29.13 -5.50 2.38
C PHE A 222 29.91 -4.19 2.22
N LEU A 223 29.80 -3.57 1.06
CA LEU A 223 30.12 -2.16 0.90
C LEU A 223 28.89 -1.35 1.31
N VAL A 224 29.07 -0.29 2.08
CA VAL A 224 27.97 0.51 2.56
C VAL A 224 28.40 1.95 2.81
N ALA A 225 27.54 2.91 2.58
CA ALA A 225 27.75 4.23 3.11
C ALA A 225 27.36 4.26 4.58
N ALA A 226 28.24 4.79 5.42
CA ALA A 226 27.99 4.84 6.86
C ALA A 226 28.37 6.19 7.47
N LYS A 227 27.66 6.53 8.54
CA LYS A 227 27.96 7.62 9.45
C LYS A 227 28.04 7.04 10.86
N LEU A 228 29.22 7.09 11.48
CA LEU A 228 29.48 6.33 12.69
C LEU A 228 28.96 6.99 13.96
N ASP A 229 28.86 8.32 13.95
CA ASP A 229 28.35 9.13 15.06
C ASP A 229 27.71 10.43 14.49
N PRO A 230 27.04 11.25 15.31
CA PRO A 230 26.34 12.46 14.84
C PRO A 230 27.26 13.52 14.20
N HIS A 231 28.55 13.49 14.46
CA HIS A 231 29.53 14.47 13.94
C HIS A 231 30.35 13.92 12.79
N ALA A 232 30.37 12.59 12.58
CA ALA A 232 31.10 11.95 11.48
C ALA A 232 30.56 12.38 10.12
N LEU A 233 31.41 12.31 9.11
CA LEU A 233 31.01 12.48 7.71
C LEU A 233 30.44 11.15 7.17
N TRP A 234 29.59 11.21 6.15
CA TRP A 234 29.20 10.05 5.38
C TRP A 234 30.40 9.54 4.58
N GLY A 235 30.87 8.35 4.91
CA GLY A 235 32.00 7.69 4.25
C GLY A 235 31.62 6.34 3.66
N LEU A 236 32.50 5.80 2.84
CA LEU A 236 32.40 4.45 2.29
C LEU A 236 33.12 3.47 3.21
N TYR A 237 32.43 2.42 3.60
CA TYR A 237 32.92 1.40 4.52
C TYR A 237 32.76 -0.01 3.95
N LEU A 238 33.70 -0.88 4.32
CA LEU A 238 33.55 -2.32 4.26
C LEU A 238 33.11 -2.80 5.65
N VAL A 239 31.96 -3.44 5.71
CA VAL A 239 31.45 -4.04 6.95
C VAL A 239 31.20 -5.54 6.76
N ASP A 240 31.20 -6.31 7.84
CA ASP A 240 31.00 -7.73 7.75
C ASP A 240 30.15 -8.29 8.90
N VAL A 241 29.79 -9.58 8.79
CA VAL A 241 29.02 -10.32 9.82
C VAL A 241 29.81 -10.61 11.11
N TYR A 242 31.08 -10.22 11.18
CA TYR A 242 31.95 -10.38 12.35
C TYR A 242 32.13 -9.10 13.13
N ASP A 243 31.33 -8.05 12.80
CA ASP A 243 31.34 -6.70 13.38
C ASP A 243 32.55 -5.83 13.01
N ASN A 244 33.30 -6.20 11.98
CA ASN A 244 34.33 -5.32 11.46
C ASN A 244 33.68 -4.18 10.68
N VAL A 245 34.13 -2.94 10.94
CA VAL A 245 33.73 -1.70 10.26
C VAL A 245 34.99 -0.98 9.82
N THR A 246 35.35 -1.13 8.56
CA THR A 246 36.60 -0.59 7.99
C THR A 246 36.29 0.58 7.05
N CYS A 247 36.78 1.75 7.38
CA CYS A 247 36.69 2.92 6.50
C CYS A 247 37.56 2.71 5.26
N LEU A 248 36.95 2.83 4.09
CA LEU A 248 37.65 2.77 2.81
C LEU A 248 37.89 4.17 2.25
N MET A 249 36.93 5.09 2.44
CA MET A 249 37.00 6.43 1.90
C MET A 249 36.16 7.41 2.73
N GLN A 250 36.75 8.52 3.10
CA GLN A 250 36.11 9.64 3.74
C GLN A 250 36.93 10.91 3.45
N ALA A 251 36.28 12.02 3.16
CA ALA A 251 36.93 13.29 2.94
C ALA A 251 36.15 14.45 3.54
N GLU A 252 36.84 15.47 4.03
CA GLU A 252 36.22 16.66 4.57
C GLU A 252 35.48 17.45 3.47
N GLY A 253 34.26 17.88 3.77
CA GLY A 253 33.40 18.59 2.83
C GLY A 253 32.71 17.72 1.78
N GLU A 254 32.89 16.38 1.82
CA GLU A 254 32.29 15.44 0.90
C GLU A 254 31.46 14.38 1.64
N GLY A 255 30.46 13.82 0.96
CA GLY A 255 29.68 12.69 1.44
C GLY A 255 29.67 11.57 0.39
N TYR A 256 30.18 10.40 0.75
CA TYR A 256 30.18 9.22 -0.12
C TYR A 256 28.98 8.37 0.19
N ILE A 257 28.05 8.29 -0.79
CA ILE A 257 26.82 7.51 -0.69
C ILE A 257 26.64 6.63 -1.92
N SER A 258 25.84 5.58 -1.82
CA SER A 258 25.48 4.69 -2.94
C SER A 258 26.68 3.99 -3.59
N PRO A 259 27.46 3.18 -2.87
CA PRO A 259 28.59 2.45 -3.46
C PRO A 259 28.06 1.43 -4.49
N ILE A 260 28.71 1.39 -5.65
CA ILE A 260 28.38 0.44 -6.72
C ILE A 260 29.63 -0.41 -6.99
N LEU A 261 29.45 -1.74 -6.92
CA LEU A 261 30.53 -2.66 -7.23
C LEU A 261 30.53 -3.01 -8.73
N VAL A 262 31.57 -2.59 -9.43
CA VAL A 262 31.76 -2.94 -10.85
C VAL A 262 32.46 -4.29 -10.96
N ARG A 263 31.68 -5.36 -11.15
CA ARG A 263 32.18 -6.72 -11.42
C ARG A 263 31.19 -7.52 -12.25
N LYS A 264 31.67 -8.58 -12.86
CA LYS A 264 30.77 -9.60 -13.44
C LYS A 264 30.03 -10.31 -12.33
N THR A 265 28.72 -10.37 -12.41
CA THR A 265 27.84 -11.12 -11.52
C THR A 265 27.08 -12.17 -12.31
N LYS A 266 26.60 -13.21 -11.61
CA LYS A 266 25.70 -14.18 -12.24
C LYS A 266 24.38 -13.46 -12.58
N THR A 267 24.01 -13.45 -13.84
CA THR A 267 22.73 -12.91 -14.27
C THR A 267 21.59 -13.76 -13.69
N PRO A 268 20.62 -13.16 -13.00
CA PRO A 268 19.41 -13.86 -12.57
C PRO A 268 18.62 -14.41 -13.76
N PRO A 269 17.79 -15.44 -13.57
CA PRO A 269 16.94 -15.96 -14.65
C PRO A 269 15.95 -14.88 -15.12
N SER A 270 15.68 -14.84 -16.43
CA SER A 270 14.59 -14.05 -16.98
C SER A 270 13.28 -14.79 -16.72
N ILE A 271 12.28 -14.08 -16.20
CA ILE A 271 10.93 -14.60 -16.01
C ILE A 271 10.07 -14.12 -17.18
N PRO A 272 9.45 -15.02 -17.96
CA PRO A 272 8.55 -14.63 -19.03
C PRO A 272 7.33 -13.89 -18.50
N ASP A 273 6.84 -12.93 -19.28
CA ASP A 273 5.62 -12.21 -18.97
C ASP A 273 4.41 -13.16 -18.98
N ARG A 274 3.55 -13.00 -17.99
CA ARG A 274 2.30 -13.77 -17.81
C ARG A 274 1.06 -12.89 -17.99
N VAL A 275 1.25 -11.59 -17.99
CA VAL A 275 0.19 -10.60 -18.17
C VAL A 275 -0.45 -10.75 -19.56
N LYS A 276 -1.78 -10.62 -19.63
CA LYS A 276 -2.56 -10.68 -20.87
C LYS A 276 -3.15 -9.31 -21.14
N LEU A 277 -2.40 -8.43 -21.77
CA LEU A 277 -2.73 -7.01 -21.92
C LEU A 277 -4.09 -6.72 -22.60
N ASN A 278 -4.65 -7.69 -23.34
CA ASN A 278 -5.98 -7.58 -23.95
C ASN A 278 -7.13 -7.78 -22.95
N GLU A 279 -6.85 -8.33 -21.78
CA GLU A 279 -7.85 -8.55 -20.74
C GLU A 279 -8.03 -7.28 -19.91
N LYS A 280 -9.26 -7.05 -19.44
CA LYS A 280 -9.58 -5.90 -18.57
C LYS A 280 -9.79 -6.29 -17.11
N GLU A 281 -9.78 -7.58 -16.84
CA GLU A 281 -10.09 -8.16 -15.54
C GLU A 281 -8.97 -9.11 -15.11
N ALA A 282 -8.82 -9.25 -13.81
CA ALA A 282 -8.08 -10.33 -13.17
C ALA A 282 -9.06 -11.31 -12.52
N THR A 283 -8.65 -12.56 -12.38
CA THR A 283 -9.40 -13.57 -11.63
C THR A 283 -8.79 -13.73 -10.25
N PHE A 284 -9.61 -13.71 -9.22
CA PHE A 284 -9.22 -13.93 -7.83
C PHE A 284 -9.76 -15.27 -7.37
N PHE A 285 -8.87 -16.10 -6.83
CA PHE A 285 -9.21 -17.42 -6.29
C PHE A 285 -8.74 -17.51 -4.84
N ILE A 286 -9.66 -17.81 -3.93
CA ILE A 286 -9.39 -18.06 -2.51
C ILE A 286 -9.76 -19.53 -2.25
N GLN A 287 -8.77 -20.33 -1.80
CA GLN A 287 -9.01 -21.75 -1.57
C GLN A 287 -9.98 -21.99 -0.40
N ASP A 288 -9.82 -21.23 0.69
CA ASP A 288 -10.67 -21.36 1.88
C ASP A 288 -10.59 -20.08 2.74
N ILE A 289 -11.63 -19.26 2.72
CA ILE A 289 -11.63 -17.96 3.41
C ILE A 289 -11.37 -18.08 4.93
N TYR A 290 -11.61 -19.26 5.53
CA TYR A 290 -11.42 -19.49 6.96
C TYR A 290 -9.99 -19.88 7.35
N GLU A 291 -9.10 -20.10 6.39
CA GLU A 291 -7.68 -20.34 6.67
C GLU A 291 -6.98 -19.02 6.95
N GLY A 292 -6.01 -19.04 7.89
CA GLY A 292 -5.22 -17.89 8.28
C GLY A 292 -5.72 -17.15 9.53
N GLU A 293 -5.03 -16.04 9.86
CA GLU A 293 -5.31 -15.29 11.09
C GLU A 293 -6.57 -14.40 10.98
N GLY A 294 -6.92 -13.95 9.77
CA GLY A 294 -7.95 -12.92 9.56
C GLY A 294 -9.37 -13.33 9.97
N LEU A 295 -9.72 -14.61 9.88
CA LEU A 295 -11.01 -15.15 10.31
C LEU A 295 -10.88 -16.22 11.40
N LYS A 296 -9.79 -16.16 12.16
CA LYS A 296 -9.53 -17.12 13.24
C LYS A 296 -10.68 -17.16 14.24
N GLY A 297 -11.20 -18.35 14.50
CA GLY A 297 -12.30 -18.57 15.45
C GLY A 297 -13.70 -18.33 14.88
N ILE A 298 -13.84 -17.92 13.64
CA ILE A 298 -15.15 -17.77 12.99
C ILE A 298 -15.66 -19.15 12.53
N PRO A 299 -16.88 -19.53 12.93
CA PRO A 299 -17.47 -20.80 12.49
C PRO A 299 -17.65 -20.83 10.97
N ARG A 300 -17.39 -22.00 10.37
CA ARG A 300 -17.66 -22.22 8.94
C ARG A 300 -19.13 -21.97 8.62
N GLY A 301 -19.37 -21.40 7.44
CA GLY A 301 -20.72 -21.02 7.01
C GLY A 301 -21.20 -19.67 7.56
N THR A 302 -20.41 -18.96 8.39
CA THR A 302 -20.74 -17.59 8.85
C THR A 302 -20.59 -16.58 7.72
N VAL A 303 -19.50 -16.64 6.94
CA VAL A 303 -19.29 -15.79 5.77
C VAL A 303 -20.18 -16.27 4.63
N LYS A 304 -21.00 -15.38 4.08
CA LYS A 304 -21.92 -15.68 2.97
C LYS A 304 -21.49 -15.06 1.66
N SER A 305 -20.80 -13.93 1.73
CA SER A 305 -20.32 -13.22 0.55
C SER A 305 -19.09 -12.40 0.89
N LEU A 306 -18.38 -11.95 -0.15
CA LEU A 306 -17.31 -10.96 -0.04
C LEU A 306 -17.78 -9.66 -0.67
N ARG A 307 -17.55 -8.52 -0.01
CA ARG A 307 -17.70 -7.18 -0.56
C ARG A 307 -16.34 -6.70 -1.04
N LEU A 308 -16.30 -6.14 -2.24
CA LEU A 308 -15.09 -5.61 -2.85
C LEU A 308 -15.18 -4.08 -2.92
N HIS A 309 -14.12 -3.43 -2.49
CA HIS A 309 -13.91 -1.99 -2.63
C HIS A 309 -12.73 -1.72 -3.54
N ALA A 310 -12.88 -0.77 -4.47
CA ALA A 310 -11.75 -0.12 -5.10
C ALA A 310 -11.33 1.11 -4.29
N TYR A 311 -10.03 1.35 -4.22
CA TYR A 311 -9.47 2.56 -3.64
C TYR A 311 -9.29 3.64 -4.71
N GLU A 312 -9.70 4.85 -4.38
CA GLU A 312 -9.40 6.07 -5.13
C GLU A 312 -8.46 6.95 -4.30
N TYR A 313 -7.41 7.45 -4.94
CA TYR A 313 -6.36 8.23 -4.29
C TYR A 313 -6.37 9.67 -4.73
N ALA A 314 -5.94 10.57 -3.82
CA ALA A 314 -5.93 12.01 -4.06
C ALA A 314 -5.04 12.41 -5.23
N TYR A 315 -5.31 13.59 -5.77
CA TYR A 315 -4.51 14.21 -6.84
C TYR A 315 -3.34 15.03 -6.25
N VAL A 316 -2.37 15.35 -7.09
CA VAL A 316 -1.21 16.17 -6.70
C VAL A 316 -1.68 17.58 -6.33
N LYS A 317 -1.13 18.16 -5.26
CA LYS A 317 -1.34 19.56 -4.81
C LYS A 317 -2.81 19.96 -4.54
N THR A 318 -3.62 19.02 -4.11
CA THR A 318 -5.01 19.30 -3.70
C THR A 318 -5.17 19.66 -2.22
N ARG A 319 -4.10 19.98 -1.53
CA ARG A 319 -3.95 20.44 -0.14
C ARG A 319 -5.00 19.94 0.86
N SER A 320 -6.17 20.59 0.90
CA SER A 320 -7.20 20.31 1.92
C SER A 320 -7.96 18.99 1.72
N ASP A 321 -7.92 18.41 0.54
CA ASP A 321 -8.73 17.22 0.24
C ASP A 321 -8.07 15.91 0.65
N HIS A 322 -6.78 15.92 1.01
CA HIS A 322 -6.06 14.71 1.38
C HIS A 322 -6.47 14.12 2.73
N ASN A 323 -6.89 14.97 3.68
CA ASN A 323 -7.06 14.58 5.07
C ASN A 323 -8.50 14.64 5.58
N TRP A 324 -9.50 14.88 4.70
CA TRP A 324 -10.82 15.28 5.16
C TRP A 324 -11.96 14.41 4.63
N HIS A 325 -11.68 13.13 4.34
CA HIS A 325 -12.74 12.17 3.97
C HIS A 325 -13.53 11.70 5.18
N GLY A 326 -12.93 11.73 6.36
CA GLY A 326 -13.55 11.43 7.64
C GLY A 326 -12.58 11.75 8.77
N ILE A 327 -13.09 11.91 9.98
CA ILE A 327 -12.25 12.17 11.17
C ILE A 327 -11.34 10.98 11.41
N GLN A 328 -10.02 11.16 11.35
CA GLN A 328 -9.03 10.11 11.54
C GLN A 328 -9.30 8.84 10.70
N SER A 329 -9.88 9.02 9.51
CA SER A 329 -10.04 7.92 8.55
C SER A 329 -8.77 7.74 7.71
N GLY A 330 -8.73 6.68 6.90
CA GLY A 330 -7.74 6.56 5.82
C GLY A 330 -7.81 7.74 4.85
N TRP A 331 -6.77 7.92 4.05
CA TRP A 331 -6.63 9.02 3.11
C TRP A 331 -7.08 8.66 1.69
N ASP A 332 -7.85 7.62 1.57
CA ASP A 332 -8.40 7.09 0.33
C ASP A 332 -9.93 7.09 0.38
N ILE A 333 -10.51 7.05 -0.78
CA ILE A 333 -11.95 6.89 -0.95
C ILE A 333 -12.23 5.45 -1.33
N LYS A 334 -13.15 4.81 -0.61
CA LYS A 334 -13.63 3.46 -0.91
C LYS A 334 -14.87 3.53 -1.80
N ARG A 335 -14.76 2.94 -2.98
CA ARG A 335 -15.89 2.75 -3.88
C ARG A 335 -16.27 1.28 -3.91
N MET A 336 -17.51 0.97 -3.53
CA MET A 336 -18.02 -0.39 -3.59
C MET A 336 -18.15 -0.86 -5.05
N LEU A 337 -17.40 -1.90 -5.40
CA LEU A 337 -17.48 -2.54 -6.71
C LEU A 337 -18.64 -3.51 -6.80
N GLY A 338 -18.92 -4.23 -5.73
CA GLY A 338 -19.97 -5.24 -5.66
C GLY A 338 -19.68 -6.33 -4.64
N THR A 339 -20.48 -7.39 -4.71
CA THR A 339 -20.34 -8.58 -3.87
C THR A 339 -20.24 -9.84 -4.70
N VAL A 340 -19.61 -10.87 -4.14
CA VAL A 340 -19.52 -12.23 -4.71
C VAL A 340 -19.86 -13.26 -3.63
N PRO A 341 -20.51 -14.38 -3.99
CA PRO A 341 -20.85 -15.42 -3.03
C PRO A 341 -19.60 -16.17 -2.56
N VAL A 342 -19.65 -16.69 -1.33
CA VAL A 342 -18.70 -17.65 -0.78
C VAL A 342 -19.36 -19.03 -0.83
N GLU A 343 -18.64 -20.03 -1.32
CA GLU A 343 -19.12 -21.41 -1.39
C GLU A 343 -19.22 -22.05 0.00
N GLU A 344 -19.97 -23.14 0.12
CA GLU A 344 -20.19 -23.84 1.40
C GLU A 344 -18.88 -24.34 2.04
N ASP A 345 -17.91 -24.69 1.22
CA ASP A 345 -16.57 -25.12 1.67
C ASP A 345 -15.62 -23.94 1.99
N GLY A 346 -16.10 -22.69 1.89
CA GLY A 346 -15.32 -21.48 2.12
C GLY A 346 -14.50 -21.01 0.92
N SER A 347 -14.55 -21.73 -0.19
CA SER A 347 -13.80 -21.31 -1.40
C SER A 347 -14.54 -20.22 -2.18
N VAL A 348 -13.77 -19.42 -2.93
CA VAL A 348 -14.31 -18.32 -3.74
C VAL A 348 -13.52 -18.19 -5.02
N ILE A 349 -14.20 -17.94 -6.13
CA ILE A 349 -13.57 -17.51 -7.39
C ILE A 349 -14.40 -16.41 -8.05
N PHE A 350 -13.76 -15.31 -8.42
CA PHE A 350 -14.45 -14.17 -9.01
C PHE A 350 -13.54 -13.37 -9.94
N LYS A 351 -14.16 -12.51 -10.75
CA LYS A 351 -13.45 -11.52 -11.57
C LYS A 351 -13.59 -10.12 -10.95
N ALA A 352 -12.53 -9.34 -11.06
CA ALA A 352 -12.52 -7.91 -10.70
C ALA A 352 -11.67 -7.12 -11.70
N PRO A 353 -11.87 -5.80 -11.80
CA PRO A 353 -11.09 -4.96 -12.70
C PRO A 353 -9.59 -5.13 -12.46
N ALA A 354 -8.83 -5.37 -13.53
CA ALA A 354 -7.37 -5.39 -13.48
C ALA A 354 -6.80 -3.99 -13.18
N ASN A 355 -5.54 -3.93 -12.72
CA ASN A 355 -4.84 -2.68 -12.45
C ASN A 355 -5.56 -1.77 -11.43
N THR A 356 -6.43 -2.37 -10.62
CA THR A 356 -7.23 -1.66 -9.62
C THR A 356 -6.91 -2.19 -8.23
N PRO A 357 -6.44 -1.35 -7.31
CA PRO A 357 -6.27 -1.74 -5.91
C PRO A 357 -7.63 -2.07 -5.31
N ILE A 358 -7.80 -3.27 -4.81
CA ILE A 358 -9.05 -3.71 -4.18
C ILE A 358 -8.82 -4.20 -2.76
N SER A 359 -9.77 -3.90 -1.87
CA SER A 359 -9.87 -4.54 -0.57
C SER A 359 -11.10 -5.44 -0.49
N ILE A 360 -11.05 -6.42 0.39
CA ILE A 360 -12.04 -7.48 0.52
C ILE A 360 -12.59 -7.49 1.94
N GLN A 361 -13.92 -7.46 2.08
CA GLN A 361 -14.61 -7.59 3.35
C GLN A 361 -15.48 -8.86 3.35
N PRO A 362 -15.20 -9.85 4.21
CA PRO A 362 -16.09 -10.98 4.45
C PRO A 362 -17.38 -10.52 5.13
N LEU A 363 -18.53 -10.88 4.57
CA LEU A 363 -19.86 -10.49 5.05
C LEU A 363 -20.61 -11.68 5.63
N ASP A 364 -21.36 -11.42 6.71
CA ASP A 364 -22.31 -12.36 7.27
C ASP A 364 -23.62 -12.46 6.46
N LYS A 365 -24.61 -13.20 7.01
CA LYS A 365 -25.93 -13.37 6.39
C LYS A 365 -26.74 -12.07 6.26
N ASP A 366 -26.44 -11.07 7.07
CA ASP A 366 -27.12 -9.77 7.08
C ASP A 366 -26.37 -8.73 6.21
N GLY A 367 -25.28 -9.15 5.54
CA GLY A 367 -24.45 -8.32 4.67
C GLY A 367 -23.56 -7.35 5.43
N VAL A 368 -23.21 -7.67 6.69
CA VAL A 368 -22.36 -6.87 7.57
C VAL A 368 -20.95 -7.45 7.59
N ALA A 369 -19.94 -6.58 7.59
CA ALA A 369 -18.55 -6.99 7.57
C ALA A 369 -18.14 -7.64 8.91
N ILE A 370 -17.53 -8.83 8.82
CA ILE A 370 -16.96 -9.56 9.94
C ILE A 370 -15.52 -9.15 10.17
N GLN A 371 -14.82 -8.79 9.09
CA GLN A 371 -13.40 -8.45 9.07
C GLN A 371 -13.13 -7.40 8.01
N TRP A 372 -12.04 -6.63 8.18
CA TRP A 372 -11.57 -5.62 7.25
C TRP A 372 -10.18 -5.97 6.72
N MET A 373 -10.02 -5.94 5.41
CA MET A 373 -8.70 -5.85 4.80
C MET A 373 -8.31 -4.36 4.76
N ARG A 374 -7.30 -3.98 5.54
CA ARG A 374 -6.82 -2.60 5.67
C ARG A 374 -5.73 -2.21 4.67
N SER A 375 -5.41 -3.13 3.79
CA SER A 375 -4.49 -2.96 2.68
C SER A 375 -5.24 -3.33 1.40
N TRP A 376 -4.51 -3.53 0.32
CA TRP A 376 -5.09 -3.88 -0.98
C TRP A 376 -4.29 -4.97 -1.69
N VAL A 377 -4.97 -5.62 -2.61
CA VAL A 377 -4.38 -6.50 -3.61
C VAL A 377 -4.73 -5.94 -4.99
N THR A 378 -3.79 -6.04 -5.93
CA THR A 378 -3.99 -5.63 -7.32
C THR A 378 -3.68 -6.81 -8.22
N GLY A 379 -4.62 -7.20 -9.08
CA GLY A 379 -4.40 -8.18 -10.13
C GLY A 379 -4.02 -7.49 -11.44
N GLN A 380 -3.06 -8.03 -12.16
CA GLN A 380 -2.69 -7.58 -13.51
C GLN A 380 -3.70 -8.11 -14.54
N PRO A 381 -3.77 -7.53 -15.77
CA PRO A 381 -4.64 -8.02 -16.84
C PRO A 381 -4.49 -9.51 -17.10
N GLY A 382 -5.60 -10.26 -16.97
CA GLY A 382 -5.66 -11.70 -17.18
C GLY A 382 -4.93 -12.56 -16.16
N GLU A 383 -4.43 -11.96 -15.07
CA GLU A 383 -3.79 -12.67 -13.97
C GLU A 383 -4.81 -13.50 -13.17
N VAL A 384 -4.35 -14.64 -12.65
CA VAL A 384 -5.04 -15.39 -11.61
C VAL A 384 -4.32 -15.16 -10.29
N VAL A 385 -4.89 -14.30 -9.46
CA VAL A 385 -4.41 -14.03 -8.10
C VAL A 385 -4.95 -15.11 -7.18
N SER A 386 -4.07 -15.88 -6.55
CA SER A 386 -4.46 -16.99 -5.69
C SER A 386 -4.07 -16.73 -4.23
N CYS A 387 -5.02 -16.95 -3.32
CA CYS A 387 -4.84 -16.91 -1.88
C CYS A 387 -5.23 -18.27 -1.27
N ILE A 388 -4.55 -18.67 -0.21
CA ILE A 388 -4.95 -19.85 0.58
C ILE A 388 -6.20 -19.49 1.39
N GLY A 389 -6.16 -18.33 2.07
CA GLY A 389 -7.24 -17.86 2.90
C GLY A 389 -7.15 -16.39 3.28
N CYS A 390 -7.78 -16.01 4.38
CA CYS A 390 -7.76 -14.65 4.89
C CYS A 390 -6.54 -14.44 5.79
N HIS A 391 -5.51 -13.75 5.26
CA HIS A 391 -4.23 -13.51 5.94
C HIS A 391 -3.47 -14.80 6.30
N GLU A 392 -3.26 -15.63 5.28
CA GLU A 392 -2.50 -16.88 5.41
C GLU A 392 -1.01 -16.64 5.77
N ASP A 393 -0.39 -17.62 6.42
CA ASP A 393 1.06 -17.65 6.62
C ASP A 393 1.75 -18.03 5.29
N GLN A 394 2.51 -17.11 4.71
CA GLN A 394 3.21 -17.30 3.45
C GLN A 394 4.38 -18.32 3.52
N ASN A 395 4.75 -18.78 4.70
CA ASN A 395 5.71 -19.87 4.89
C ASN A 395 5.04 -21.25 4.93
N GLN A 396 3.71 -21.30 4.86
CA GLN A 396 2.95 -22.53 4.74
C GLN A 396 2.67 -22.85 3.26
N ILE A 397 2.66 -24.13 2.95
CA ILE A 397 2.27 -24.62 1.63
C ILE A 397 0.77 -24.94 1.69
N ALA A 398 0.03 -24.46 0.70
CA ALA A 398 -1.37 -24.83 0.54
C ALA A 398 -1.48 -26.35 0.40
N ILE A 399 -2.32 -26.98 1.23
CA ILE A 399 -2.67 -28.38 1.04
C ILE A 399 -3.58 -28.45 -0.19
N PRO A 400 -3.21 -29.18 -1.25
CA PRO A 400 -4.03 -29.31 -2.44
C PRO A 400 -5.41 -29.90 -2.06
N LYS A 401 -6.46 -29.12 -2.29
CA LYS A 401 -7.86 -29.54 -2.08
C LYS A 401 -8.62 -29.32 -3.39
N ARG A 402 -9.48 -30.26 -3.73
CA ARG A 402 -10.50 -30.01 -4.77
C ARG A 402 -11.65 -29.27 -4.13
N VAL A 403 -11.70 -27.95 -4.31
CA VAL A 403 -12.73 -27.08 -3.73
C VAL A 403 -13.82 -26.74 -4.75
N ILE A 404 -15.00 -26.34 -4.26
CA ILE A 404 -16.17 -26.06 -5.12
C ILE A 404 -15.86 -24.95 -6.12
N ALA A 405 -15.25 -23.85 -5.67
CA ALA A 405 -14.89 -22.73 -6.55
C ALA A 405 -13.96 -23.11 -7.70
N SER A 406 -13.04 -24.09 -7.50
CA SER A 406 -12.13 -24.53 -8.56
C SER A 406 -12.82 -25.29 -9.71
N GLN A 407 -14.08 -25.64 -9.54
CA GLN A 407 -14.89 -26.38 -10.52
C GLN A 407 -15.95 -25.51 -11.19
N LYS A 408 -15.98 -24.22 -10.88
CA LYS A 408 -16.94 -23.24 -11.40
C LYS A 408 -16.25 -22.17 -12.23
N ALA A 409 -17.01 -21.56 -13.12
CA ALA A 409 -16.58 -20.31 -13.75
C ALA A 409 -16.48 -19.20 -12.69
N PRO A 410 -15.53 -18.24 -12.82
CA PRO A 410 -15.45 -17.11 -11.93
C PRO A 410 -16.76 -16.32 -11.88
N SER A 411 -17.22 -16.01 -10.67
CA SER A 411 -18.41 -15.20 -10.44
C SER A 411 -18.18 -13.76 -10.91
N ALA A 412 -19.18 -13.19 -11.58
CA ALA A 412 -19.24 -11.76 -11.82
C ALA A 412 -19.67 -11.04 -10.51
N LEU A 413 -19.29 -9.75 -10.39
CA LEU A 413 -19.71 -8.92 -9.28
C LEU A 413 -21.22 -8.64 -9.34
N THR A 414 -21.92 -8.89 -8.23
CA THR A 414 -23.25 -8.34 -8.03
C THR A 414 -23.12 -6.89 -7.63
N LEU A 415 -23.51 -5.99 -8.54
CA LEU A 415 -23.37 -4.54 -8.34
C LEU A 415 -24.26 -4.03 -7.19
N PRO A 416 -23.84 -2.99 -6.47
CA PRO A 416 -24.70 -2.33 -5.49
C PRO A 416 -25.89 -1.65 -6.16
N GLU A 417 -26.97 -1.45 -5.41
CA GLU A 417 -28.11 -0.65 -5.86
C GLU A 417 -27.64 0.77 -6.22
N GLY A 418 -27.95 1.21 -7.43
CA GLY A 418 -27.49 2.51 -7.95
C GLY A 418 -26.09 2.49 -8.60
N GLY A 419 -25.49 1.32 -8.79
CA GLY A 419 -24.18 1.13 -9.43
C GLY A 419 -22.98 1.39 -8.50
N THR A 420 -21.78 1.27 -9.07
CA THR A 420 -20.53 1.50 -8.32
C THR A 420 -20.36 2.99 -8.01
N ARG A 421 -20.34 3.34 -6.73
CA ARG A 421 -20.16 4.72 -6.27
C ARG A 421 -19.47 4.76 -4.91
N SER A 422 -18.89 5.90 -4.61
CA SER A 422 -18.33 6.17 -3.29
C SER A 422 -19.45 6.49 -2.31
N PHE A 423 -19.18 6.27 -1.02
CA PHE A 423 -20.12 6.55 0.06
C PHE A 423 -19.91 7.98 0.57
N THR A 424 -20.99 8.76 0.66
CA THR A 424 -20.98 10.13 1.18
C THR A 424 -22.02 10.27 2.28
N PHE A 425 -21.62 10.77 3.45
CA PHE A 425 -22.52 10.92 4.60
C PHE A 425 -23.76 11.75 4.28
N ASP A 426 -23.57 12.92 3.66
CA ASP A 426 -24.67 13.83 3.31
C ASP A 426 -25.72 13.18 2.38
N LEU A 427 -25.31 12.26 1.49
CA LEU A 427 -26.21 11.61 0.54
C LEU A 427 -26.85 10.32 1.08
N GLU A 428 -26.17 9.61 1.98
CA GLU A 428 -26.58 8.28 2.41
C GLU A 428 -27.13 8.26 3.84
N VAL A 429 -26.43 8.90 4.78
CA VAL A 429 -26.79 8.87 6.21
C VAL A 429 -27.68 10.03 6.59
N GLN A 430 -27.41 11.23 6.09
CA GLN A 430 -28.19 12.42 6.43
C GLN A 430 -29.69 12.27 6.18
N PRO A 431 -30.15 11.68 5.06
CA PRO A 431 -31.60 11.45 4.85
C PRO A 431 -32.25 10.56 5.91
N ILE A 432 -31.50 9.62 6.50
CA ILE A 432 -32.00 8.79 7.62
C ILE A 432 -32.17 9.66 8.86
N LEU A 433 -31.19 10.52 9.15
CA LEU A 433 -31.24 11.45 10.29
C LEU A 433 -32.40 12.43 10.15
N ASP A 434 -32.58 13.00 8.96
CA ASP A 434 -33.65 13.96 8.66
C ASP A 434 -35.04 13.36 8.84
N ARG A 435 -35.20 12.08 8.47
CA ARG A 435 -36.48 11.39 8.64
C ARG A 435 -36.72 10.94 10.08
N ALA A 436 -35.71 10.42 10.76
CA ALA A 436 -35.91 9.62 11.97
C ALA A 436 -35.41 10.28 13.27
N CYS A 437 -34.54 11.31 13.20
CA CYS A 437 -33.79 11.82 14.35
C CYS A 437 -33.99 13.31 14.63
N ILE A 438 -34.10 14.17 13.60
CA ILE A 438 -34.12 15.62 13.78
C ILE A 438 -35.34 16.16 14.51
N ALA A 439 -36.43 15.40 14.63
CA ALA A 439 -37.58 15.80 15.44
C ALA A 439 -37.21 16.09 16.91
N CYS A 440 -36.19 15.37 17.43
CA CYS A 440 -35.64 15.57 18.77
C CYS A 440 -34.22 16.14 18.75
N HIS A 441 -33.43 15.82 17.73
CA HIS A 441 -32.05 16.23 17.55
C HIS A 441 -31.94 17.45 16.63
N ASN A 442 -32.59 18.54 16.99
CA ASN A 442 -32.69 19.80 16.20
C ASN A 442 -31.85 20.95 16.78
N GLY A 443 -30.97 20.65 17.74
CA GLY A 443 -30.14 21.68 18.39
C GLY A 443 -30.89 22.56 19.38
N GLU A 444 -32.17 22.29 19.64
CA GLU A 444 -32.97 22.94 20.66
C GLU A 444 -33.05 22.02 21.88
N GLY A 445 -32.74 22.53 23.05
CA GLY A 445 -32.79 21.77 24.29
C GLY A 445 -31.48 21.00 24.59
N LYS A 446 -31.60 19.76 25.16
CA LYS A 446 -30.46 18.97 25.63
C LYS A 446 -29.88 18.02 24.59
N ALA A 447 -30.60 17.72 23.52
CA ALA A 447 -30.16 16.83 22.48
C ALA A 447 -29.20 17.55 21.51
N PHE A 448 -28.15 16.88 21.08
CA PHE A 448 -27.23 17.43 20.09
C PHE A 448 -27.89 17.52 18.69
N ASP A 449 -27.41 18.45 17.88
CA ASP A 449 -27.99 18.74 16.56
C ASP A 449 -27.55 17.70 15.51
N LEU A 450 -28.51 17.07 14.84
CA LEU A 450 -28.29 16.14 13.74
C LEU A 450 -28.81 16.66 12.38
N ARG A 451 -29.16 17.95 12.31
CA ARG A 451 -29.54 18.57 11.03
C ARG A 451 -28.34 18.74 10.10
N GLY A 452 -28.55 18.52 8.83
CA GLY A 452 -27.54 18.73 7.79
C GLY A 452 -27.32 20.22 7.47
N GLY A 453 -26.37 20.49 6.57
CA GLY A 453 -26.15 21.80 5.94
C GLY A 453 -25.15 22.73 6.63
N LYS A 454 -24.99 22.70 7.95
CA LYS A 454 -23.98 23.50 8.66
C LYS A 454 -22.65 22.74 8.69
N LYS A 455 -21.58 23.41 8.25
CA LYS A 455 -20.22 22.82 8.21
C LYS A 455 -19.25 23.59 9.10
N ASP A 456 -18.28 22.87 9.66
CA ASP A 456 -17.17 23.46 10.41
C ASP A 456 -16.08 24.04 9.48
N LYS A 457 -14.96 24.52 10.06
CA LYS A 457 -13.82 25.08 9.31
C LYS A 457 -13.11 24.05 8.41
N LEU A 458 -13.25 22.76 8.72
CA LEU A 458 -12.66 21.66 7.97
C LEU A 458 -13.62 21.08 6.92
N GLY A 459 -14.86 21.62 6.89
CA GLY A 459 -15.90 21.21 5.97
C GLY A 459 -16.71 20.00 6.41
N TYR A 460 -16.56 19.53 7.68
CA TYR A 460 -17.41 18.48 8.24
C TYR A 460 -18.79 19.01 8.63
N GLY A 461 -19.83 18.24 8.34
CA GLY A 461 -21.19 18.54 8.76
C GLY A 461 -21.38 18.45 10.28
N THR A 462 -22.21 19.33 10.86
CA THR A 462 -22.53 19.29 12.32
C THR A 462 -23.10 17.94 12.72
N SER A 463 -24.00 17.37 11.93
CA SER A 463 -24.59 16.06 12.16
C SER A 463 -23.56 14.95 12.16
N TYR A 464 -22.61 14.96 11.21
CA TYR A 464 -21.50 14.02 11.15
C TYR A 464 -20.62 14.12 12.40
N LEU A 465 -20.20 15.33 12.80
CA LEU A 465 -19.37 15.57 13.99
C LEU A 465 -20.05 15.08 15.26
N ASN A 466 -21.35 15.30 15.39
CA ASN A 466 -22.13 14.93 16.57
C ASN A 466 -22.45 13.42 16.63
N LEU A 467 -22.59 12.76 15.47
CA LEU A 467 -22.89 11.32 15.40
C LEU A 467 -21.64 10.46 15.52
N HIS A 468 -20.53 10.96 14.99
CA HIS A 468 -19.26 10.23 14.90
C HIS A 468 -18.75 9.65 16.22
N PRO A 469 -18.83 10.30 17.41
CA PRO A 469 -18.38 9.74 18.69
C PRO A 469 -19.11 8.46 19.11
N TYR A 470 -20.28 8.18 18.54
CA TYR A 470 -21.09 7.00 18.85
C TYR A 470 -20.78 5.81 17.93
N VAL A 471 -19.80 5.94 17.04
CA VAL A 471 -19.37 4.89 16.14
C VAL A 471 -18.04 4.32 16.62
N HIS A 472 -18.01 3.02 16.88
CA HIS A 472 -16.77 2.30 17.16
C HIS A 472 -16.10 1.97 15.83
N ARG A 473 -14.96 2.56 15.59
CA ARG A 473 -14.18 2.40 14.35
C ARG A 473 -12.69 2.59 14.62
N GLN A 474 -11.89 2.18 13.67
CA GLN A 474 -10.46 2.40 13.75
C GLN A 474 -10.10 3.86 13.49
N GLY A 475 -9.23 4.42 14.34
CA GLY A 475 -8.58 5.70 14.09
C GLY A 475 -7.37 5.57 13.16
N GLY A 476 -6.86 6.70 12.63
CA GLY A 476 -5.71 6.74 11.72
C GLY A 476 -4.39 6.28 12.33
N GLU A 477 -4.30 6.27 13.65
CA GLU A 477 -3.09 5.86 14.40
C GLU A 477 -3.34 4.61 15.27
N GLY A 478 -4.17 3.70 14.77
CA GLY A 478 -4.38 2.38 15.37
C GLY A 478 -3.15 1.48 15.23
N ASP A 479 -3.30 0.22 15.58
CA ASP A 479 -2.23 -0.76 15.38
C ASP A 479 -2.18 -1.32 13.94
N MET A 480 -1.10 -2.02 13.62
CA MET A 480 -0.89 -2.65 12.31
C MET A 480 -1.09 -4.16 12.33
N VAL A 481 -1.42 -4.73 13.47
CA VAL A 481 -1.64 -6.18 13.58
C VAL A 481 -2.93 -6.59 12.86
N VAL A 482 -3.05 -7.86 12.54
CA VAL A 482 -4.30 -8.38 11.98
C VAL A 482 -5.43 -8.17 12.99
N LEU A 483 -6.48 -7.45 12.59
CA LEU A 483 -7.64 -7.19 13.43
C LEU A 483 -8.30 -8.49 13.87
N GLN A 484 -8.88 -8.50 15.06
CA GLN A 484 -9.73 -9.60 15.48
C GLN A 484 -11.07 -9.53 14.71
N PRO A 485 -11.63 -10.67 14.28
CA PRO A 485 -12.97 -10.67 13.71
C PRO A 485 -13.98 -10.01 14.66
N TYR A 486 -14.90 -9.24 14.09
CA TYR A 486 -15.91 -8.45 14.81
C TYR A 486 -15.36 -7.28 15.65
N GLU A 487 -14.09 -6.94 15.61
CA GLU A 487 -13.53 -5.85 16.41
C GLU A 487 -14.24 -4.52 16.12
N TYR A 488 -14.36 -4.16 14.85
CA TYR A 488 -15.06 -2.94 14.40
C TYR A 488 -16.43 -3.25 13.77
N HIS A 489 -17.05 -4.34 14.19
CA HIS A 489 -18.39 -4.70 13.71
C HIS A 489 -19.42 -3.62 14.11
N PRO A 490 -20.39 -3.26 13.24
CA PRO A 490 -21.41 -2.27 13.56
C PRO A 490 -22.09 -2.44 14.92
N ASN A 491 -22.33 -3.66 15.35
CA ASN A 491 -22.93 -3.96 16.67
C ASN A 491 -22.03 -3.59 17.87
N THR A 492 -20.77 -3.29 17.67
CA THR A 492 -19.89 -2.76 18.74
C THR A 492 -20.04 -1.25 18.90
N SER A 493 -20.64 -0.56 17.92
CA SER A 493 -20.93 0.87 17.98
C SER A 493 -22.09 1.20 18.93
N GLU A 494 -21.94 2.23 19.75
CA GLU A 494 -22.98 2.69 20.67
C GLU A 494 -24.25 3.10 19.92
N LEU A 495 -24.12 3.79 18.79
CA LEU A 495 -25.22 4.17 17.91
C LEU A 495 -26.11 2.96 17.58
N VAL A 496 -25.53 1.85 17.12
CA VAL A 496 -26.27 0.66 16.70
C VAL A 496 -26.92 -0.01 17.92
N ARG A 497 -26.19 -0.12 19.03
CA ARG A 497 -26.72 -0.72 20.27
C ARG A 497 -27.89 0.09 20.84
N LEU A 498 -27.77 1.43 20.84
CA LEU A 498 -28.82 2.32 21.30
C LEU A 498 -30.11 2.18 20.46
N LEU A 499 -29.97 2.21 19.14
CA LEU A 499 -31.12 2.10 18.24
C LEU A 499 -31.78 0.71 18.33
N LYS A 500 -31.01 -0.37 18.45
CA LYS A 500 -31.54 -1.74 18.63
C LYS A 500 -32.22 -1.93 19.97
N LYS A 501 -31.76 -1.29 21.03
CA LYS A 501 -32.40 -1.33 22.36
C LYS A 501 -33.74 -0.60 22.36
N GLY A 502 -34.00 0.27 21.40
CA GLY A 502 -35.20 1.10 21.30
C GLY A 502 -34.94 2.51 21.84
N HIS A 503 -34.57 3.43 20.97
CA HIS A 503 -34.36 4.83 21.28
C HIS A 503 -35.59 5.64 20.88
N HIS A 504 -36.39 6.09 21.86
CA HIS A 504 -37.59 6.94 21.65
C HIS A 504 -38.54 6.48 20.54
N ASN A 505 -38.74 5.15 20.39
CA ASN A 505 -39.55 4.53 19.35
C ASN A 505 -39.08 4.79 17.90
N VAL A 506 -37.86 5.20 17.69
CA VAL A 506 -37.28 5.30 16.36
C VAL A 506 -37.27 3.92 15.70
N LYS A 507 -37.81 3.84 14.50
CA LYS A 507 -37.81 2.64 13.66
C LYS A 507 -37.10 2.94 12.35
N LEU A 508 -36.13 2.11 12.03
CA LEU A 508 -35.41 2.14 10.76
C LEU A 508 -35.90 0.98 9.89
N THR A 509 -35.99 1.25 8.59
CA THR A 509 -36.23 0.22 7.59
C THR A 509 -34.97 -0.65 7.41
N ASP A 510 -35.11 -1.84 6.82
CA ASP A 510 -33.97 -2.71 6.52
C ASP A 510 -32.93 -2.02 5.63
N LYS A 511 -33.37 -1.19 4.68
CA LYS A 511 -32.49 -0.39 3.82
C LYS A 511 -31.68 0.63 4.64
N GLU A 512 -32.29 1.32 5.58
CA GLU A 512 -31.62 2.29 6.45
C GLU A 512 -30.64 1.61 7.41
N TRP A 513 -30.98 0.47 7.96
CA TRP A 513 -30.06 -0.34 8.74
C TRP A 513 -28.82 -0.73 7.91
N LYS A 514 -29.05 -1.22 6.70
CA LYS A 514 -27.98 -1.61 5.79
C LYS A 514 -27.09 -0.40 5.44
N THR A 515 -27.66 0.78 5.26
CA THR A 515 -26.91 2.02 4.99
C THR A 515 -26.03 2.39 6.18
N LEU A 516 -26.55 2.36 7.42
CA LEU A 516 -25.75 2.63 8.62
C LEU A 516 -24.64 1.60 8.82
N TYR A 517 -24.90 0.32 8.57
CA TYR A 517 -23.88 -0.73 8.64
C TYR A 517 -22.77 -0.48 7.59
N ASN A 518 -23.14 -0.19 6.37
CA ASN A 518 -22.18 0.13 5.32
C ASN A 518 -21.33 1.34 5.67
N TRP A 519 -21.93 2.40 6.23
CA TRP A 519 -21.20 3.57 6.69
C TRP A 519 -20.12 3.21 7.72
N ILE A 520 -20.46 2.39 8.70
CA ILE A 520 -19.54 1.92 9.73
C ILE A 520 -18.47 1.00 9.13
N ASP A 521 -18.87 0.05 8.28
CA ASP A 521 -17.98 -0.89 7.59
C ASP A 521 -16.95 -0.18 6.68
N TYR A 522 -17.26 1.05 6.24
CA TYR A 522 -16.35 1.86 5.41
C TYR A 522 -15.46 2.80 6.24
N ASN A 523 -15.42 2.61 7.55
CA ASN A 523 -14.70 3.45 8.51
C ASN A 523 -15.30 4.86 8.67
N ALA A 524 -16.61 4.96 8.61
CA ALA A 524 -17.42 6.17 8.83
C ALA A 524 -16.94 7.39 8.02
N PRO A 525 -16.91 7.32 6.67
CA PRO A 525 -16.52 8.46 5.84
C PRO A 525 -17.55 9.59 5.91
N ASP A 526 -17.08 10.85 5.80
CA ASP A 526 -17.90 12.03 5.58
C ASP A 526 -18.07 12.29 4.09
N LYS A 527 -16.95 12.30 3.35
CA LYS A 527 -16.90 12.61 1.91
C LYS A 527 -16.53 11.37 1.10
N GLY A 528 -17.16 11.25 -0.07
CA GLY A 528 -16.92 10.18 -1.03
C GLY A 528 -16.31 10.68 -2.36
N TYR A 529 -15.61 11.81 -2.38
CA TYR A 529 -15.00 12.38 -3.58
C TYR A 529 -13.80 13.26 -3.24
N PHE A 530 -12.86 13.35 -4.18
CA PHE A 530 -11.80 14.35 -4.17
C PHE A 530 -12.20 15.56 -5.02
N ASN A 531 -11.95 16.75 -4.51
CA ASN A 531 -12.13 17.98 -5.29
C ASN A 531 -10.85 18.28 -6.10
N ALA A 532 -10.72 17.67 -7.26
CA ALA A 532 -9.55 17.86 -8.13
C ALA A 532 -9.41 19.30 -8.68
N ASN A 533 -10.43 20.15 -8.50
CA ASN A 533 -10.41 21.54 -8.99
C ASN A 533 -9.77 22.53 -8.02
N VAL A 534 -9.47 22.12 -6.79
CA VAL A 534 -8.75 22.97 -5.81
C VAL A 534 -7.25 22.87 -6.05
N LEU A 535 -6.80 23.34 -7.21
CA LEU A 535 -5.39 23.38 -7.58
C LEU A 535 -4.78 24.69 -7.09
N THR A 536 -3.91 24.64 -6.11
CA THR A 536 -3.36 25.85 -5.53
C THR A 536 -2.07 26.33 -6.19
N ASP A 537 -1.19 25.48 -6.68
CA ASP A 537 0.13 25.90 -7.16
C ASP A 537 0.78 24.93 -8.17
N LEU A 538 0.03 24.40 -9.12
CA LEU A 538 0.67 23.67 -10.22
C LEU A 538 1.36 24.66 -11.17
N PRO A 539 2.53 24.29 -11.72
CA PRO A 539 3.20 25.10 -12.75
C PRO A 539 2.33 25.28 -14.01
N TYR A 540 1.21 24.56 -14.08
CA TYR A 540 0.28 24.56 -15.20
C TYR A 540 -1.09 25.06 -14.75
N LYS A 541 -1.27 26.38 -14.70
CA LYS A 541 -2.56 27.01 -14.41
C LYS A 541 -3.60 26.54 -15.45
N GLY A 542 -4.71 25.94 -15.00
CA GLY A 542 -5.74 25.37 -15.87
C GLY A 542 -5.58 23.91 -16.26
N PHE A 543 -4.65 23.20 -15.64
CA PHE A 543 -4.38 21.80 -15.91
C PHE A 543 -5.46 20.88 -15.28
N ASP A 544 -6.12 20.09 -16.10
CA ASP A 544 -7.15 19.13 -15.67
C ASP A 544 -6.48 17.80 -15.26
N GLN A 545 -6.25 17.63 -13.97
CA GLN A 545 -5.61 16.42 -13.43
C GLN A 545 -6.46 15.16 -13.62
N ILE A 546 -7.78 15.26 -13.60
CA ILE A 546 -8.68 14.12 -13.82
C ILE A 546 -8.48 13.59 -15.24
N LYS A 547 -8.53 14.52 -16.20
CA LYS A 547 -8.28 14.20 -17.61
C LYS A 547 -6.88 13.62 -17.80
N ARG A 548 -5.86 14.25 -17.20
CA ARG A 548 -4.47 13.81 -17.34
C ARG A 548 -4.22 12.43 -16.76
N ARG A 549 -4.71 12.16 -15.54
CA ARG A 549 -4.62 10.81 -14.93
C ARG A 549 -5.30 9.77 -15.81
N LYS A 550 -6.46 10.11 -16.39
CA LYS A 550 -7.16 9.22 -17.30
C LYS A 550 -6.35 8.95 -18.57
N GLU A 551 -5.79 9.97 -19.22
CA GLU A 551 -4.94 9.83 -20.40
C GLU A 551 -3.74 8.90 -20.13
N LEU A 552 -3.01 9.14 -19.03
CA LEU A 552 -1.87 8.31 -18.64
C LEU A 552 -2.29 6.87 -18.31
N THR A 553 -3.44 6.70 -17.65
CA THR A 553 -3.97 5.37 -17.36
C THR A 553 -4.35 4.63 -18.63
N ASP A 554 -5.08 5.29 -19.54
CA ASP A 554 -5.49 4.69 -20.82
C ASP A 554 -4.27 4.31 -21.68
N LYS A 555 -3.23 5.13 -21.66
CA LYS A 555 -2.02 4.92 -22.45
C LYS A 555 -1.09 3.84 -21.87
N TYR A 556 -0.87 3.86 -20.55
CA TYR A 556 0.21 3.09 -19.92
C TYR A 556 -0.22 1.97 -18.98
N ALA A 557 -1.49 1.88 -18.60
CA ALA A 557 -1.93 0.80 -17.72
C ALA A 557 -1.88 -0.58 -18.41
N ASN A 558 -2.17 -0.63 -19.73
CA ASN A 558 -2.24 -1.85 -20.51
C ASN A 558 -1.12 -2.00 -21.55
N GLY A 559 -0.11 -1.12 -21.55
CA GLY A 559 1.04 -1.22 -22.44
C GLY A 559 0.79 -0.79 -23.88
N ALA A 560 -0.30 -0.09 -24.15
CA ALA A 560 -0.53 0.58 -25.41
C ALA A 560 0.10 1.97 -25.35
N GLY A 561 1.36 2.09 -25.72
CA GLY A 561 2.10 3.34 -25.84
C GLY A 561 2.94 3.33 -27.09
#